data_d5facf6106e0821713709a8ad70353d9
#
_entry.id   d5facf6106e0821713709a8ad70353d9
#
_cell.length_a   1.000
_cell.length_b   1.000
_cell.length_c   1.000
_cell.angle_alpha   90.00
_cell.angle_beta   90.00
_cell.angle_gamma   90.00
#
_symmetry.space_group_name_H-M   'P 1'
#
loop_
_entity.id
_entity.type
_entity.pdbx_description
1 polymer ?
#
loop_
_entity_poly.entity_id
_entity_poly.type
_entity_poly.pdbx_seq_one_letter_code
_entity_poly.pdbx_strand_id
1 'polypeptide(L)' 'MNLNFWVLALFYKWATTEMVKQAMSFKDCSIEDLEEGVQVEYVTHDQYKEITDEVYKTPEAE' A
#
# COMPACT_ATOMS: atom_id res chain seq x y z
N MET A 1 -7.55 -14.22 3.90
CA MET A 1 -7.01 -13.15 3.07
C MET A 1 -5.51 -13.03 3.28
N ASN A 2 -4.76 -13.02 2.19
CA ASN A 2 -3.31 -12.93 2.26
C ASN A 2 -2.87 -11.55 1.81
N LEU A 3 -2.19 -10.85 2.71
CA LEU A 3 -1.66 -9.54 2.37
C LEU A 3 -0.33 -9.70 1.63
N ASN A 4 -0.07 -8.77 0.74
CA ASN A 4 1.18 -8.75 0.02
C ASN A 4 2.33 -8.54 1.01
N PHE A 5 3.48 -9.16 0.73
CA PHE A 5 4.64 -9.00 1.60
C PHE A 5 4.98 -7.53 1.84
N TRP A 6 4.88 -6.71 0.80
CA TRP A 6 5.26 -5.31 0.92
C TRP A 6 4.32 -4.52 1.82
N VAL A 7 3.03 -4.93 1.87
CA VAL A 7 2.09 -4.33 2.80
C VAL A 7 2.50 -4.64 4.24
N LEU A 8 2.86 -5.90 4.49
CA LEU A 8 3.33 -6.28 5.81
C LEU A 8 4.62 -5.58 6.16
N ALA A 9 5.52 -5.46 5.19
CA ALA A 9 6.79 -4.78 5.42
C ALA A 9 6.59 -3.33 5.81
N LEU A 10 5.63 -2.66 5.19
CA LEU A 10 5.32 -1.29 5.58
C LEU A 10 4.79 -1.23 7.00
N PHE A 11 3.90 -2.15 7.34
CA PHE A 11 3.28 -2.15 8.65
C PHE A 11 4.31 -2.37 9.75
N TYR A 12 5.23 -3.29 9.53
CA TYR A 12 6.25 -3.61 10.52
C TYR A 12 7.49 -2.73 10.38
N LYS A 13 7.47 -1.80 9.44
CA LYS A 13 8.58 -0.86 9.23
C LYS A 13 9.86 -1.56 8.77
N TRP A 14 9.69 -2.66 8.06
CA TRP A 14 10.82 -3.34 7.42
C TRP A 14 11.18 -2.69 6.09
N ALA A 15 10.25 -1.92 5.51
CA ALA A 15 10.46 -1.27 4.23
C ALA A 15 9.91 0.15 4.28
N THR A 16 10.46 1.00 3.43
CA THR A 16 9.99 2.37 3.28
C THR A 16 9.02 2.46 2.12
N THR A 17 8.30 3.59 2.06
CA THR A 17 7.40 3.82 0.93
C THR A 17 8.16 3.82 -0.39
N GLU A 18 9.38 4.31 -0.38
CA GLU A 18 10.17 4.33 -1.60
C GLU A 18 10.51 2.92 -2.07
N MET A 19 10.81 2.03 -1.12
CA MET A 19 11.08 0.64 -1.48
C MET A 19 9.84 -0.02 -2.08
N VAL A 20 8.68 0.27 -1.51
CA VAL A 20 7.44 -0.29 -2.05
C VAL A 20 7.15 0.30 -3.42
N LYS A 21 7.45 1.58 -3.61
CA LYS A 21 7.27 2.19 -4.92
C LYS A 21 8.09 1.47 -5.99
N GLN A 22 9.33 1.11 -5.65
CA GLN A 22 10.17 0.36 -6.56
C GLN A 22 9.60 -1.04 -6.81
N ALA A 23 9.09 -1.67 -5.76
CA ALA A 23 8.50 -3.00 -5.90
C ALA A 23 7.33 -2.95 -6.88
N MET A 24 6.55 -1.87 -6.83
CA MET A 24 5.44 -1.73 -7.76
C MET A 24 5.93 -1.60 -9.20
N SER A 25 7.04 -0.91 -9.41
CA SER A 25 7.58 -0.78 -10.77
C SER A 25 8.07 -2.12 -11.30
N PHE A 26 8.43 -3.05 -10.42
CA PHE A 26 8.79 -4.40 -10.81
C PHE A 26 7.61 -5.36 -10.77
N LYS A 27 6.42 -4.84 -10.45
CA LYS A 27 5.18 -5.62 -10.37
C LYS A 27 5.20 -6.65 -9.25
N ASP A 28 5.99 -6.41 -8.23
CA ASP A 28 5.99 -7.23 -7.03
C ASP A 28 4.86 -6.83 -6.10
N CYS A 29 4.28 -5.67 -6.30
CA CYS A 29 3.19 -5.17 -5.50
C CYS A 29 2.26 -4.38 -6.41
N SER A 30 0.97 -4.58 -6.26
CA SER A 30 0.00 -3.89 -7.10
C SER A 30 -0.73 -2.83 -6.29
N ILE A 31 -1.42 -1.94 -7.02
CA ILE A 31 -2.20 -0.91 -6.34
C ILE A 31 -3.33 -1.55 -5.54
N GLU A 32 -3.85 -2.68 -6.02
CA GLU A 32 -4.90 -3.40 -5.30
C GLU A 32 -4.37 -3.94 -3.98
N ASP A 33 -3.13 -4.40 -3.97
CA ASP A 33 -2.51 -4.85 -2.71
C ASP A 33 -2.46 -3.72 -1.70
N LEU A 34 -2.11 -2.52 -2.17
CA LEU A 34 -2.06 -1.36 -1.27
C LEU A 34 -3.43 -0.95 -0.80
N GLU A 35 -4.43 -1.01 -1.68
CA GLU A 35 -5.80 -0.70 -1.28
C GLU A 35 -6.27 -1.64 -0.18
N GLU A 36 -5.94 -2.91 -0.32
CA GLU A 36 -6.29 -3.89 0.71
C GLU A 36 -5.58 -3.56 2.02
N GLY A 37 -4.33 -3.15 1.92
CA GLY A 37 -3.59 -2.75 3.10
C GLY A 37 -4.21 -1.56 3.80
N VAL A 38 -4.73 -0.60 3.04
CA VAL A 38 -5.41 0.53 3.65
C VAL A 38 -6.68 0.08 4.35
N GLN A 39 -7.42 -0.85 3.73
CA GLN A 39 -8.67 -1.32 4.31
C GLN A 39 -8.46 -2.00 5.65
N VAL A 40 -7.37 -2.72 5.82
CA VAL A 40 -7.08 -3.39 7.09
C VAL A 40 -6.17 -2.53 7.99
N GLU A 41 -5.92 -1.29 7.59
CA GLU A 41 -5.16 -0.32 8.37
C GLU A 41 -3.70 -0.70 8.57
N TYR A 42 -3.15 -1.48 7.66
CA TYR A 42 -1.72 -1.73 7.65
C TYR A 42 -0.96 -0.69 6.86
N VAL A 43 -1.65 0.00 5.95
CA VAL A 43 -1.09 1.08 5.14
C VAL A 43 -1.90 2.33 5.44
N THR A 44 -1.22 3.44 5.73
CA THR A 44 -1.93 4.69 5.96
C THR A 44 -2.29 5.34 4.63
N HIS A 45 -3.26 6.26 4.69
CA HIS A 45 -3.64 7.01 3.50
C HIS A 45 -2.46 7.81 2.98
N ASP A 46 -1.63 8.33 3.87
CA ASP A 46 -0.44 9.07 3.46
C ASP A 46 0.54 8.18 2.73
N GLN A 47 0.75 6.96 3.25
CA GLN A 47 1.64 6.01 2.60
C GLN A 47 1.11 5.63 1.22
N TYR A 48 -0.20 5.40 1.13
CA TYR A 48 -0.81 5.07 -0.14
C TYR A 48 -0.55 6.17 -1.16
N LYS A 49 -0.80 7.42 -0.77
CA LYS A 49 -0.60 8.53 -1.68
C LYS A 49 0.87 8.68 -2.06
N GLU A 50 1.75 8.49 -1.09
CA GLU A 50 3.17 8.63 -1.37
C GLU A 50 3.66 7.60 -2.37
N ILE A 51 3.11 6.39 -2.29
CA ILE A 51 3.54 5.30 -3.16
C ILE A 51 2.90 5.40 -4.54
N THR A 52 1.61 5.73 -4.59
CA THR A 52 0.86 5.68 -5.84
C THR A 52 0.65 7.05 -6.48
N ASP A 53 0.93 8.13 -5.74
CA ASP A 53 0.65 9.50 -6.17
C ASP A 53 -0.84 9.75 -6.33
N GLU A 54 -1.68 8.93 -5.71
CA GLU A 54 -3.12 9.10 -5.78
C GLU A 54 -3.72 8.99 -4.39
N VAL A 55 -4.76 9.77 -4.16
CA VAL A 55 -5.48 9.71 -2.89
C VAL A 55 -6.34 8.46 -2.88
N TYR A 56 -6.26 7.70 -1.78
CA TYR A 56 -7.09 6.52 -1.63
C TYR A 56 -8.55 6.92 -1.52
N LYS A 57 -9.40 6.24 -2.26
CA LYS A 57 -10.84 6.47 -2.21
C LYS A 57 -11.51 5.28 -1.60
N THR A 58 -12.16 5.53 -0.48
CA THR A 58 -12.90 4.48 0.23
C THR A 58 -14.23 4.25 -0.46
N PRO A 59 -14.55 2.99 -0.78
CA PRO A 59 -15.83 2.74 -1.48
C PRO A 59 -17.04 3.25 -0.74
N GLU A 60 -16.99 3.27 0.58
CA GLU A 60 -18.13 3.76 1.37
C GLU A 60 -18.14 5.27 1.51
N ALA A 61 -17.20 5.97 0.98
CA ALA A 61 -17.09 7.40 1.20
C ALA A 61 -18.02 8.23 0.35
N GLU A 62 -18.79 7.57 -0.51
CA GLU A 62 -19.67 8.34 -1.34
C GLU A 62 -20.89 8.72 -0.72
#